data_deda2c707262c329b14426b0064336b3
#
_entry.id   deda2c707262c329b14426b0064336b3
#
_cell.length_a   1.000
_cell.length_b   1.000
_cell.length_c   1.000
_cell.angle_alpha   90.00
_cell.angle_beta   90.00
_cell.angle_gamma   90.00
#
_symmetry.space_group_name_H-M   'P 1'
#
loop_
_entity.id
_entity.type
_entity.pdbx_description
1 polymer ?
#
loop_
_entity_poly.entity_id
_entity_poly.type
_entity_poly.pdbx_seq_one_letter_code
_entity_poly.pdbx_strand_id
1 'polypeptide(L)'
;MKLELIHGRPDSVDGRLKKEIRTYDLLDELGIPYERIDHKAAETMEACAEIDEALAPAAICKNLFLCNRQKTQFFLLMIRGDKQFKTKDVSKQIDSPRLSFAPEEYMEKYLDITPGSVSVLGLMNDTENHIQLLVDEDVLHSEYVGCHPCINTSSLRLKSADVFGKFLEHVHHGYQVVKIDTAEK
;
A
#
# COMPACT_ATOMS: atom_id res chain seq x y z
N MET A 1 -15.02 -16.36 12.39
CA MET A 1 -15.36 -16.83 11.02
C MET A 1 -14.03 -16.92 10.26
N LYS A 2 -13.70 -18.06 9.70
CA LYS A 2 -12.42 -18.22 9.00
C LYS A 2 -12.44 -17.32 7.76
N LEU A 3 -11.43 -16.48 7.61
CA LEU A 3 -11.26 -15.63 6.43
C LEU A 3 -10.93 -16.53 5.23
N GLU A 4 -11.60 -16.30 4.11
CA GLU A 4 -11.43 -17.08 2.89
C GLU A 4 -10.70 -16.25 1.83
N LEU A 5 -9.65 -16.83 1.28
CA LEU A 5 -8.89 -16.25 0.18
C LEU A 5 -9.58 -16.58 -1.15
N ILE A 6 -10.07 -15.58 -1.82
CA ILE A 6 -10.86 -15.69 -3.05
C ILE A 6 -10.05 -15.15 -4.23
N HIS A 7 -10.04 -15.86 -5.35
CA HIS A 7 -9.37 -15.40 -6.56
C HIS A 7 -10.17 -14.29 -7.25
N GLY A 8 -9.50 -13.16 -7.52
CA GLY A 8 -10.03 -12.09 -8.33
C GLY A 8 -11.09 -11.21 -7.65
N ARG A 9 -11.79 -10.48 -8.48
CA ARG A 9 -12.81 -9.52 -8.06
C ARG A 9 -14.07 -10.22 -7.50
N PRO A 10 -14.89 -9.51 -6.70
CA PRO A 10 -16.17 -10.04 -6.27
C PRO A 10 -17.14 -10.24 -7.44
N ASP A 11 -17.99 -11.28 -7.33
CA ASP A 11 -19.02 -11.58 -8.34
C ASP A 11 -20.04 -10.44 -8.50
N SER A 12 -20.33 -9.71 -7.40
CA SER A 12 -21.15 -8.51 -7.40
C SER A 12 -20.37 -7.33 -6.81
N VAL A 13 -20.54 -6.17 -7.43
CA VAL A 13 -20.00 -4.88 -6.96
C VAL A 13 -21.02 -4.06 -6.18
N ASP A 14 -22.23 -4.60 -5.96
CA ASP A 14 -23.28 -3.91 -5.23
C ASP A 14 -22.84 -3.56 -3.79
N GLY A 15 -23.03 -2.32 -3.40
CA GLY A 15 -22.62 -1.80 -2.09
C GLY A 15 -21.14 -1.53 -1.92
N ARG A 16 -20.31 -1.75 -2.96
CA ARG A 16 -18.87 -1.46 -2.93
C ARG A 16 -18.57 -0.02 -3.39
N LEU A 17 -17.51 0.55 -2.82
CA LEU A 17 -17.11 1.92 -3.17
C LEU A 17 -16.48 1.98 -4.57
N LYS A 18 -16.69 3.08 -5.26
CA LYS A 18 -16.13 3.30 -6.61
C LYS A 18 -14.61 3.14 -6.66
N LYS A 19 -13.90 3.62 -5.65
CA LYS A 19 -12.42 3.51 -5.57
C LYS A 19 -11.94 2.06 -5.44
N GLU A 20 -12.70 1.22 -4.76
CA GLU A 20 -12.45 -0.22 -4.69
C GLU A 20 -12.66 -0.87 -6.07
N ILE A 21 -13.78 -0.61 -6.70
CA ILE A 21 -14.12 -1.15 -8.03
C ILE A 21 -13.07 -0.72 -9.07
N ARG A 22 -12.68 0.55 -9.08
CA ARG A 22 -11.60 1.03 -9.96
C ARG A 22 -10.29 0.29 -9.79
N THR A 23 -9.97 -0.12 -8.57
CA THR A 23 -8.78 -0.92 -8.30
C THR A 23 -8.87 -2.27 -8.99
N TYR A 24 -9.99 -2.97 -8.87
CA TYR A 24 -10.20 -4.25 -9.55
C TYR A 24 -10.19 -4.09 -11.08
N ASP A 25 -10.87 -3.06 -11.59
CA ASP A 25 -10.90 -2.78 -13.03
C ASP A 25 -9.49 -2.60 -13.59
N LEU A 26 -8.64 -1.84 -12.91
CA LEU A 26 -7.26 -1.63 -13.34
C LEU A 26 -6.42 -2.90 -13.30
N LEU A 27 -6.51 -3.67 -12.21
CA LEU A 27 -5.77 -4.93 -12.11
C LEU A 27 -6.19 -5.93 -13.19
N ASP A 28 -7.49 -6.01 -13.49
CA ASP A 28 -8.03 -6.87 -14.54
C ASP A 28 -7.58 -6.39 -15.94
N GLU A 29 -7.62 -5.08 -16.20
CA GLU A 29 -7.13 -4.47 -17.45
C GLU A 29 -5.66 -4.78 -17.70
N LEU A 30 -4.83 -4.73 -16.65
CA LEU A 30 -3.40 -5.02 -16.73
C LEU A 30 -3.09 -6.53 -16.76
N GLY A 31 -4.09 -7.39 -16.58
CA GLY A 31 -3.89 -8.82 -16.47
C GLY A 31 -3.08 -9.25 -15.25
N ILE A 32 -3.15 -8.49 -14.16
CA ILE A 32 -2.47 -8.78 -12.90
C ILE A 32 -3.37 -9.70 -12.06
N PRO A 33 -2.97 -10.96 -11.80
CA PRO A 33 -3.71 -11.83 -10.93
C PRO A 33 -3.63 -11.35 -9.48
N TYR A 34 -4.71 -11.51 -8.74
CA TYR A 34 -4.77 -11.22 -7.30
C TYR A 34 -5.74 -12.13 -6.58
N GLU A 35 -5.51 -12.27 -5.31
CA GLU A 35 -6.41 -12.95 -4.38
C GLU A 35 -6.90 -11.92 -3.38
N ARG A 36 -8.12 -12.11 -2.92
CA ARG A 36 -8.84 -11.13 -2.09
C ARG A 36 -9.41 -11.79 -0.85
N ILE A 37 -9.37 -11.06 0.24
CA ILE A 37 -10.08 -11.38 1.47
C ILE A 37 -10.99 -10.21 1.78
N ASP A 38 -12.29 -10.47 1.95
CA ASP A 38 -13.23 -9.49 2.49
C ASP A 38 -13.30 -9.66 4.01
N HIS A 39 -13.26 -8.56 4.72
CA HIS A 39 -13.28 -8.53 6.18
C HIS A 39 -13.92 -7.23 6.68
N LYS A 40 -14.24 -7.18 7.96
CA LYS A 40 -14.58 -5.90 8.61
C LYS A 40 -13.32 -5.06 8.77
N ALA A 41 -13.47 -3.74 8.88
CA ALA A 41 -12.35 -2.88 9.23
C ALA A 41 -11.69 -3.43 10.51
N ALA A 42 -10.39 -3.68 10.44
CA ALA A 42 -9.64 -4.25 11.55
C ALA A 42 -9.37 -3.15 12.58
N GLU A 43 -10.04 -3.23 13.72
CA GLU A 43 -9.90 -2.27 14.82
C GLU A 43 -9.01 -2.79 15.94
N THR A 44 -8.65 -4.07 15.90
CA THR A 44 -7.80 -4.72 16.91
C THR A 44 -6.58 -5.38 16.28
N MET A 45 -5.53 -5.56 17.08
CA MET A 45 -4.32 -6.26 16.63
C MET A 45 -4.59 -7.73 16.29
N GLU A 46 -5.51 -8.37 17.02
CA GLU A 46 -5.92 -9.75 16.75
C GLU A 46 -6.60 -9.86 15.37
N ALA A 47 -7.50 -8.93 15.02
CA ALA A 47 -8.14 -8.92 13.71
C ALA A 47 -7.13 -8.67 12.58
N CYS A 48 -6.15 -7.80 12.80
CA CYS A 48 -5.06 -7.60 11.86
C CYS A 48 -4.23 -8.88 11.67
N ALA A 49 -3.89 -9.56 12.76
CA ALA A 49 -3.11 -10.79 12.70
C ALA A 49 -3.82 -11.92 11.94
N GLU A 50 -5.13 -12.06 12.10
CA GLU A 50 -5.94 -13.04 11.34
C GLU A 50 -5.92 -12.75 9.83
N ILE A 51 -5.98 -11.47 9.44
CA ILE A 51 -5.90 -11.06 8.04
C ILE A 51 -4.50 -11.32 7.49
N ASP A 52 -3.47 -10.99 8.24
CA ASP A 52 -2.07 -11.19 7.85
C ASP A 52 -1.77 -12.69 7.65
N GLU A 53 -2.25 -13.55 8.54
CA GLU A 53 -2.11 -15.00 8.42
C GLU A 53 -2.83 -15.54 7.17
N ALA A 54 -4.02 -15.02 6.88
CA ALA A 54 -4.80 -15.44 5.72
C ALA A 54 -4.16 -14.98 4.39
N LEU A 55 -3.38 -13.89 4.40
CA LEU A 55 -2.63 -13.41 3.23
C LEU A 55 -1.26 -14.09 3.05
N ALA A 56 -0.81 -14.90 4.00
CA ALA A 56 0.49 -15.56 3.90
C ALA A 56 0.66 -16.29 2.54
N PRO A 57 1.85 -16.27 1.92
CA PRO A 57 3.14 -15.75 2.41
C PRO A 57 3.43 -14.28 2.05
N ALA A 58 2.42 -13.46 1.81
CA ALA A 58 2.61 -12.06 1.43
C ALA A 58 3.35 -11.26 2.52
N ALA A 59 4.26 -10.39 2.11
CA ALA A 59 4.82 -9.38 3.00
C ALA A 59 3.73 -8.37 3.36
N ILE A 60 3.42 -8.28 4.64
CA ILE A 60 2.48 -7.30 5.14
C ILE A 60 3.21 -5.99 5.36
N CYS A 61 2.69 -4.94 4.78
CA CYS A 61 3.31 -3.63 4.76
C CYS A 61 2.52 -2.63 5.61
N LYS A 62 3.26 -1.77 6.32
CA LYS A 62 2.75 -0.48 6.74
C LYS A 62 2.95 0.49 5.58
N ASN A 63 1.92 1.21 5.22
CA ASN A 63 1.99 2.23 4.19
C ASN A 63 1.89 3.59 4.86
N LEU A 64 2.96 4.37 4.79
CA LEU A 64 3.08 5.65 5.47
C LEU A 64 3.07 6.77 4.44
N PHE A 65 2.12 7.68 4.56
CA PHE A 65 2.03 8.86 3.70
C PHE A 65 2.71 10.04 4.39
N LEU A 66 3.80 10.50 3.81
CA LEU A 66 4.73 11.45 4.41
C LEU A 66 4.87 12.70 3.55
N CYS A 67 5.28 13.80 4.17
CA CYS A 67 5.61 15.04 3.47
C CYS A 67 6.77 15.78 4.17
N ASN A 68 7.37 16.75 3.44
CA ASN A 68 8.25 17.72 4.02
C ASN A 68 7.45 18.78 4.81
N ARG A 69 8.16 19.63 5.57
CA ARG A 69 7.53 20.67 6.40
C ARG A 69 6.68 21.65 5.58
N GLN A 70 7.12 21.99 4.38
CA GLN A 70 6.45 22.95 3.49
C GLN A 70 5.25 22.32 2.76
N LYS A 71 5.05 21.01 2.86
CA LYS A 71 4.00 20.27 2.13
C LYS A 71 4.08 20.48 0.61
N THR A 72 5.29 20.51 0.10
CA THR A 72 5.62 20.63 -1.32
C THR A 72 6.14 19.34 -1.93
N GLN A 73 6.57 18.39 -1.09
CA GLN A 73 7.04 17.06 -1.49
C GLN A 73 6.32 16.01 -0.67
N PHE A 74 5.80 15.01 -1.35
CA PHE A 74 5.03 13.91 -0.75
C PHE A 74 5.68 12.56 -1.08
N PHE A 75 5.59 11.65 -0.12
CA PHE A 75 6.19 10.33 -0.22
C PHE A 75 5.20 9.28 0.29
N LEU A 76 5.14 8.17 -0.41
CA LEU A 76 4.50 6.96 0.09
C LEU A 76 5.59 5.95 0.41
N LEU A 77 5.71 5.57 1.68
CA LEU A 77 6.67 4.59 2.13
C LEU A 77 5.98 3.25 2.40
N MET A 78 6.40 2.23 1.65
CA MET A 78 6.05 0.83 1.94
C MET A 78 7.14 0.23 2.82
N ILE A 79 6.84 -0.02 4.07
CA ILE A 79 7.75 -0.61 5.05
C ILE A 79 7.19 -1.95 5.54
N ARG A 80 8.05 -2.96 5.73
CA ARG A 80 7.62 -4.24 6.30
C ARG A 80 7.01 -4.04 7.70
N GLY A 81 5.90 -4.71 7.96
CA GLY A 81 5.05 -4.46 9.12
C GLY A 81 5.73 -4.61 10.49
N ASP A 82 6.77 -5.44 10.57
CA ASP A 82 7.56 -5.68 11.79
C ASP A 82 8.67 -4.66 12.04
N LYS A 83 8.87 -3.71 11.12
CA LYS A 83 9.91 -2.68 11.22
C LYS A 83 9.36 -1.38 11.80
N GLN A 84 10.24 -0.63 12.46
CA GLN A 84 9.92 0.67 13.01
C GLN A 84 10.35 1.79 12.05
N PHE A 85 9.44 2.70 11.74
CA PHE A 85 9.75 3.90 10.98
C PHE A 85 10.51 4.92 11.84
N LYS A 86 11.68 5.32 11.38
CA LYS A 86 12.47 6.41 11.94
C LYS A 86 12.69 7.47 10.88
N THR A 87 12.08 8.62 11.07
CA THR A 87 12.11 9.72 10.10
C THR A 87 13.53 10.11 9.70
N LYS A 88 14.47 10.15 10.67
CA LYS A 88 15.86 10.53 10.43
C LYS A 88 16.57 9.60 9.45
N ASP A 89 16.34 8.30 9.58
CA ASP A 89 17.02 7.30 8.76
C ASP A 89 16.54 7.34 7.32
N VAL A 90 15.24 7.47 7.12
CA VAL A 90 14.66 7.57 5.78
C VAL A 90 15.02 8.90 5.11
N SER A 91 14.87 10.03 5.82
CA SER A 91 15.20 11.36 5.29
C SER A 91 16.65 11.44 4.82
N LYS A 92 17.58 10.83 5.56
CA LYS A 92 18.99 10.77 5.18
C LYS A 92 19.23 9.98 3.90
N GLN A 93 18.57 8.84 3.74
CA GLN A 93 18.74 7.97 2.55
C GLN A 93 18.22 8.61 1.27
N ILE A 94 17.19 9.44 1.35
CA ILE A 94 16.58 10.10 0.19
C ILE A 94 17.06 11.55 0.00
N ASP A 95 18.04 11.97 0.79
CA ASP A 95 18.57 13.36 0.77
C ASP A 95 17.46 14.41 0.89
N SER A 96 16.56 14.20 1.83
CA SER A 96 15.40 15.06 2.10
C SER A 96 15.51 15.75 3.47
N PRO A 97 14.93 16.94 3.63
CA PRO A 97 14.62 17.47 4.95
C PRO A 97 13.76 16.49 5.78
N ARG A 98 13.65 16.74 7.08
CA ARG A 98 12.86 15.92 7.97
C ARG A 98 11.45 15.72 7.43
N LEU A 99 11.03 14.45 7.37
CA LEU A 99 9.69 14.04 6.99
C LEU A 99 8.75 13.97 8.20
N SER A 100 7.48 14.21 7.95
CA SER A 100 6.38 14.01 8.90
C SER A 100 5.19 13.36 8.18
N PHE A 101 4.21 12.89 8.95
CA PHE A 101 2.98 12.38 8.34
C PHE A 101 2.26 13.51 7.59
N ALA A 102 1.85 13.22 6.36
CA ALA A 102 1.11 14.16 5.55
C ALA A 102 -0.33 14.29 6.07
N PRO A 103 -0.92 15.50 6.00
CA PRO A 103 -2.32 15.70 6.36
C PRO A 103 -3.28 14.86 5.51
N GLU A 104 -4.40 14.45 6.11
CA GLU A 104 -5.43 13.63 5.46
C GLU A 104 -5.97 14.25 4.17
N GLU A 105 -6.10 15.58 4.11
CA GLU A 105 -6.56 16.29 2.92
C GLU A 105 -5.72 16.00 1.67
N TYR A 106 -4.41 15.83 1.81
CA TYR A 106 -3.52 15.46 0.70
C TYR A 106 -3.60 13.98 0.35
N MET A 107 -3.87 13.13 1.33
CA MET A 107 -4.12 11.69 1.10
C MET A 107 -5.37 11.51 0.24
N GLU A 108 -6.46 12.21 0.55
CA GLU A 108 -7.68 12.18 -0.25
C GLU A 108 -7.46 12.80 -1.64
N LYS A 109 -6.77 13.93 -1.68
CA LYS A 109 -6.52 14.67 -2.92
C LYS A 109 -5.70 13.88 -3.94
N TYR A 110 -4.62 13.25 -3.51
CA TYR A 110 -3.67 12.59 -4.41
C TYR A 110 -3.91 11.09 -4.58
N LEU A 111 -4.40 10.42 -3.54
CA LEU A 111 -4.58 8.98 -3.55
C LEU A 111 -6.05 8.53 -3.63
N ASP A 112 -7.00 9.44 -3.39
CA ASP A 112 -8.42 9.12 -3.20
C ASP A 112 -8.63 8.06 -2.11
N ILE A 113 -7.87 8.18 -1.02
CA ILE A 113 -7.85 7.24 0.10
C ILE A 113 -8.06 7.99 1.42
N THR A 114 -8.73 7.36 2.34
CA THR A 114 -8.88 7.83 3.73
C THR A 114 -7.89 7.11 4.66
N PRO A 115 -7.59 7.67 5.85
CA PRO A 115 -6.73 7.01 6.83
C PRO A 115 -7.16 5.57 7.14
N GLY A 116 -6.19 4.69 7.30
CA GLY A 116 -6.42 3.25 7.52
C GLY A 116 -6.53 2.41 6.25
N SER A 117 -6.59 3.04 5.07
CA SER A 117 -6.73 2.36 3.78
C SER A 117 -5.57 2.64 2.82
N VAL A 118 -4.50 3.27 3.29
CA VAL A 118 -3.36 3.68 2.45
C VAL A 118 -2.78 2.48 1.71
N SER A 119 -2.63 2.63 0.41
CA SER A 119 -2.20 1.55 -0.48
C SER A 119 -1.37 2.10 -1.63
N VAL A 120 -0.37 1.33 -2.06
CA VAL A 120 0.39 1.60 -3.28
C VAL A 120 -0.51 1.69 -4.52
N LEU A 121 -1.63 0.98 -4.52
CA LEU A 121 -2.59 0.99 -5.63
C LEU A 121 -3.28 2.35 -5.79
N GLY A 122 -3.30 3.18 -4.76
CA GLY A 122 -3.78 4.56 -4.83
C GLY A 122 -2.95 5.47 -5.75
N LEU A 123 -1.73 5.06 -6.11
CA LEU A 123 -0.89 5.80 -7.07
C LEU A 123 -1.53 5.91 -8.46
N MET A 124 -2.53 5.08 -8.78
CA MET A 124 -3.32 5.24 -10.00
C MET A 124 -4.06 6.58 -10.08
N ASN A 125 -4.29 7.24 -8.94
CA ASN A 125 -4.96 8.52 -8.83
C ASN A 125 -4.00 9.72 -8.88
N ASP A 126 -2.70 9.48 -8.65
CA ASP A 126 -1.65 10.51 -8.70
C ASP A 126 -1.08 10.66 -10.12
N THR A 127 -1.89 11.17 -11.03
CA THR A 127 -1.56 11.28 -12.47
C THR A 127 -0.50 12.33 -12.79
N GLU A 128 -0.21 13.22 -11.87
CA GLU A 128 0.79 14.29 -12.03
C GLU A 128 2.10 14.02 -11.26
N ASN A 129 2.25 12.81 -10.72
CA ASN A 129 3.45 12.40 -9.98
C ASN A 129 3.82 13.31 -8.81
N HIS A 130 2.84 13.71 -8.00
CA HIS A 130 3.09 14.47 -6.77
C HIS A 130 3.77 13.64 -5.69
N ILE A 131 3.58 12.31 -5.73
CA ILE A 131 4.04 11.38 -4.71
C ILE A 131 5.23 10.57 -5.23
N GLN A 132 6.32 10.56 -4.45
CA GLN A 132 7.45 9.65 -4.67
C GLN A 132 7.23 8.38 -3.85
N LEU A 133 7.36 7.23 -4.50
CA LEU A 133 7.26 5.93 -3.84
C LEU A 133 8.63 5.52 -3.28
N LEU A 134 8.64 5.21 -2.00
CA LEU A 134 9.78 4.63 -1.29
C LEU A 134 9.43 3.21 -0.88
N VAL A 135 10.32 2.27 -1.14
CA VAL A 135 10.07 0.85 -0.86
C VAL A 135 11.19 0.30 0.00
N ASP A 136 10.83 -0.27 1.15
CA ASP A 136 11.74 -1.06 1.98
C ASP A 136 12.29 -2.24 1.15
N GLU A 137 13.60 -2.41 1.18
CA GLU A 137 14.31 -3.46 0.45
C GLU A 137 13.68 -4.85 0.69
N ASP A 138 13.28 -5.15 1.91
CA ASP A 138 12.68 -6.45 2.25
C ASP A 138 11.27 -6.63 1.67
N VAL A 139 10.52 -5.55 1.49
CA VAL A 139 9.24 -5.59 0.76
C VAL A 139 9.47 -5.87 -0.71
N LEU A 140 10.44 -5.19 -1.30
CA LEU A 140 10.79 -5.37 -2.72
C LEU A 140 11.22 -6.81 -3.04
N HIS A 141 11.95 -7.46 -2.14
CA HIS A 141 12.45 -8.82 -2.32
C HIS A 141 11.44 -9.91 -1.94
N SER A 142 10.29 -9.56 -1.40
CA SER A 142 9.22 -10.54 -1.13
C SER A 142 8.58 -11.03 -2.43
N GLU A 143 8.11 -12.27 -2.46
CA GLU A 143 7.41 -12.82 -3.62
C GLU A 143 6.01 -12.21 -3.79
N TYR A 144 5.31 -12.00 -2.67
CA TYR A 144 3.97 -11.42 -2.63
C TYR A 144 3.92 -10.25 -1.66
N VAL A 145 3.07 -9.28 -1.97
CA VAL A 145 2.72 -8.16 -1.08
C VAL A 145 1.24 -8.18 -0.75
N GLY A 146 0.92 -7.85 0.48
CA GLY A 146 -0.44 -7.60 0.92
C GLY A 146 -0.74 -6.10 0.88
N CYS A 147 -1.86 -5.71 0.27
CA CYS A 147 -2.28 -4.32 0.23
C CYS A 147 -3.81 -4.18 0.15
N HIS A 148 -4.30 -3.01 0.49
CA HIS A 148 -5.72 -2.67 0.37
C HIS A 148 -6.09 -2.27 -1.06
N PRO A 149 -7.29 -2.63 -1.54
CA PRO A 149 -7.84 -2.07 -2.78
C PRO A 149 -8.44 -0.66 -2.54
N CYS A 150 -7.66 0.24 -1.94
CA CYS A 150 -8.03 1.61 -1.58
C CYS A 150 -9.18 1.74 -0.55
N ILE A 151 -9.55 0.66 0.11
CA ILE A 151 -10.51 0.59 1.22
C ILE A 151 -9.99 -0.38 2.29
N ASN A 152 -10.50 -0.29 3.51
CA ASN A 152 -10.03 -1.09 4.64
C ASN A 152 -10.94 -2.27 5.01
N THR A 153 -11.87 -2.62 4.15
CA THR A 153 -12.78 -3.78 4.32
C THR A 153 -12.46 -4.92 3.36
N SER A 154 -11.35 -4.80 2.67
CA SER A 154 -10.77 -5.84 1.82
C SER A 154 -9.24 -5.75 1.85
N SER A 155 -8.59 -6.88 1.65
CA SER A 155 -7.14 -6.95 1.48
C SER A 155 -6.81 -7.87 0.33
N LEU A 156 -5.78 -7.51 -0.43
CA LEU A 156 -5.33 -8.23 -1.61
C LEU A 156 -3.95 -8.82 -1.38
N ARG A 157 -3.71 -9.97 -2.01
CA ARG A 157 -2.39 -10.56 -2.20
C ARG A 157 -2.01 -10.52 -3.67
N LEU A 158 -0.90 -9.87 -3.99
CA LEU A 158 -0.39 -9.73 -5.35
C LEU A 158 1.07 -10.13 -5.41
N LYS A 159 1.54 -10.55 -6.58
CA LYS A 159 2.97 -10.72 -6.81
C LYS A 159 3.68 -9.37 -6.77
N SER A 160 4.77 -9.30 -6.02
CA SER A 160 5.63 -8.10 -5.94
C SER A 160 6.11 -7.67 -7.32
N ALA A 161 6.49 -8.61 -8.18
CA ALA A 161 6.93 -8.34 -9.54
C ALA A 161 5.86 -7.63 -10.38
N ASP A 162 4.57 -7.92 -10.17
CA ASP A 162 3.48 -7.27 -10.88
C ASP A 162 3.23 -5.85 -10.35
N VAL A 163 3.29 -5.66 -9.03
CA VAL A 163 3.12 -4.34 -8.41
C VAL A 163 4.24 -3.40 -8.81
N PHE A 164 5.49 -3.81 -8.62
CA PHE A 164 6.67 -2.97 -8.90
C PHE A 164 7.07 -2.95 -10.38
N GLY A 165 6.47 -3.79 -11.21
CA GLY A 165 6.62 -3.83 -12.66
C GLY A 165 5.40 -3.24 -13.38
N LYS A 166 4.48 -4.10 -13.83
CA LYS A 166 3.33 -3.73 -14.66
C LYS A 166 2.49 -2.58 -14.10
N PHE A 167 2.18 -2.63 -12.80
CA PHE A 167 1.34 -1.60 -12.18
C PHE A 167 2.04 -0.24 -12.18
N LEU A 168 3.26 -0.15 -11.64
CA LEU A 168 3.99 1.11 -11.59
C LEU A 168 4.32 1.67 -12.97
N GLU A 169 4.63 0.82 -13.93
CA GLU A 169 4.84 1.23 -15.31
C GLU A 169 3.59 1.88 -15.90
N HIS A 170 2.43 1.27 -15.71
CA HIS A 170 1.15 1.79 -16.21
C HIS A 170 0.77 3.14 -15.59
N VAL A 171 1.01 3.32 -14.30
CA VAL A 171 0.69 4.58 -13.60
C VAL A 171 1.84 5.60 -13.66
N HIS A 172 2.90 5.30 -14.41
CA HIS A 172 4.05 6.18 -14.62
C HIS A 172 4.76 6.61 -13.33
N HIS A 173 4.84 5.71 -12.34
CA HIS A 173 5.60 5.91 -11.12
C HIS A 173 6.83 5.01 -11.09
N GLY A 174 7.97 5.60 -10.71
CA GLY A 174 9.13 4.85 -10.28
C GLY A 174 9.11 4.63 -8.76
N TYR A 175 10.17 4.07 -8.22
CA TYR A 175 10.37 3.93 -6.78
C TYR A 175 11.83 4.07 -6.41
N GLN A 176 12.08 4.47 -5.17
CA GLN A 176 13.40 4.46 -4.56
C GLN A 176 13.45 3.42 -3.46
N VAL A 177 14.47 2.59 -3.46
CA VAL A 177 14.69 1.58 -2.41
C VAL A 177 15.28 2.26 -1.18
N VAL A 178 14.75 1.92 -0.01
CA VAL A 178 15.30 2.32 1.28
C VAL A 178 15.62 1.10 2.13
N LYS A 179 16.64 1.21 2.98
CA LYS A 179 17.02 0.17 3.93
C LYS A 179 16.56 0.59 5.32
N ILE A 180 15.74 -0.24 5.92
CA ILE A 180 15.21 0.01 7.25
C ILE A 180 15.55 -1.20 8.11
N ASP A 181 16.24 -0.96 9.22
CA ASP A 181 16.62 -2.02 10.13
C ASP A 181 15.40 -2.56 10.89
N THR A 182 15.41 -3.85 11.17
CA THR A 182 14.47 -4.44 12.13
C THR A 182 14.68 -3.79 13.50
N ALA A 183 13.60 -3.52 14.22
CA ALA A 183 13.69 -3.03 15.58
C ALA A 183 14.55 -4.00 16.40
N GLU A 184 15.60 -3.50 17.04
CA GLU A 184 16.35 -4.26 18.04
C GLU A 184 15.37 -4.67 19.14
N LYS A 185 15.36 -5.97 19.46
CA LYS A 185 14.52 -6.54 20.52
C LYS A 185 15.03 -6.11 21.89
#